data_fa4aa6816738996a96129507554f18c9
#
_entry.id   fa4aa6816738996a96129507554f18c9
#
_cell.length_a   1.000
_cell.length_b   1.000
_cell.length_c   1.000
_cell.angle_alpha   90.00
_cell.angle_beta   90.00
_cell.angle_gamma   90.00
#
_symmetry.space_group_name_H-M   'P 1'
#
loop_
_entity.id
_entity.type
_entity.pdbx_description
1 polymer ?
#
loop_
_entity_poly.entity_id
_entity_poly.type
_entity_poly.pdbx_seq_one_letter_code
_entity_poly.pdbx_strand_id
1 'polypeptide(L)'
;MLARNRFLLLVVVGGAALAIISLSLQFLNLIPTTPVEEERPFHAADGGVGVALGKSRKRVFPMPHTQEPDPVAEAYGYCNTPNRSEQAWEGHSPADYKLLSVQVMIRHGDRYPLYSIPKTKRPAIDCTLSSSRKPSHPLLNPFISHMGLGGRGHWDSPLSSVPRLPNHSSCEMGELTQTGVVQHLRNGQLLQQAYKCHNLLPSNWSPRQVWVETTGKSRTLQSGLAFFYGFLPDFDWTKLTVRHQWSTLFCGSACDCPARNRYLEEEQRRQYRLRVSDTELERTYVEMARTLGLLTRTLRAANPIDSLLCHLCHGIPFPCVPVGDSGASGCLTMAQFAVIRRQQLDDEVERRKVGLYRNYAILAMYPYLNRTANKMERVAKDNEAGRQPRLGGEEVFTLSSAHDVTMAPLLSALGLEEARFPRFAARVVFELWKSPPATQGQPKKKAGKGGKSKAKDGELFLRVLYNGEDVTFHTTFCRSHDRHTGQPLCPLKNFLSYVRRDMFRVFNATSYQEACFRRPV
;
A
#
# COMPACT_ATOMS: atom_id res chain seq x y z
N MET A 1 34.58 11.43 -36.36
CA MET A 1 34.04 10.20 -35.75
C MET A 1 33.41 10.41 -34.36
N LEU A 2 34.00 11.17 -33.47
CA LEU A 2 33.48 11.39 -32.10
C LEU A 2 32.08 12.06 -32.02
N ALA A 3 31.75 12.99 -32.88
CA ALA A 3 30.44 13.67 -32.85
C ALA A 3 29.27 12.74 -33.26
N ARG A 4 29.51 11.84 -34.19
CA ARG A 4 28.51 10.88 -34.69
C ARG A 4 28.15 9.83 -33.63
N ASN A 5 29.11 9.41 -32.82
CA ASN A 5 28.87 8.46 -31.71
C ASN A 5 28.11 9.09 -30.54
N ARG A 6 28.33 10.41 -30.27
CA ARG A 6 27.56 11.12 -29.24
C ARG A 6 26.10 11.33 -29.62
N PHE A 7 25.86 11.59 -30.94
CA PHE A 7 24.48 11.72 -31.45
C PHE A 7 23.73 10.38 -31.40
N LEU A 8 24.38 9.27 -31.76
CA LEU A 8 23.81 7.93 -31.64
C LEU A 8 23.51 7.57 -30.17
N LEU A 9 24.40 7.89 -29.25
CA LEU A 9 24.21 7.67 -27.82
C LEU A 9 23.04 8.46 -27.27
N LEU A 10 22.88 9.72 -27.67
CA LEU A 10 21.75 10.57 -27.28
C LEU A 10 20.42 10.07 -27.86
N VAL A 11 20.40 9.54 -29.08
CA VAL A 11 19.19 8.95 -29.68
C VAL A 11 18.82 7.63 -28.99
N VAL A 12 19.80 6.79 -28.64
CA VAL A 12 19.56 5.53 -27.93
C VAL A 12 19.10 5.78 -26.48
N VAL A 13 19.72 6.73 -25.79
CA VAL A 13 19.32 7.11 -24.41
C VAL A 13 17.97 7.83 -24.42
N GLY A 14 17.72 8.70 -25.39
CA GLY A 14 16.41 9.34 -25.57
C GLY A 14 15.31 8.35 -25.93
N GLY A 15 15.59 7.38 -26.81
CA GLY A 15 14.66 6.29 -27.15
C GLY A 15 14.35 5.38 -25.98
N ALA A 16 15.36 5.01 -25.17
CA ALA A 16 15.16 4.23 -23.95
C ALA A 16 14.37 4.99 -22.89
N ALA A 17 14.62 6.29 -22.72
CA ALA A 17 13.84 7.13 -21.80
C ALA A 17 12.37 7.29 -22.25
N LEU A 18 12.12 7.45 -23.55
CA LEU A 18 10.75 7.49 -24.10
C LEU A 18 10.05 6.14 -24.00
N ALA A 19 10.77 5.02 -24.16
CA ALA A 19 10.21 3.68 -23.95
C ALA A 19 9.86 3.43 -22.48
N ILE A 20 10.69 3.87 -21.54
CA ILE A 20 10.42 3.77 -20.09
C ILE A 20 9.24 4.68 -19.71
N ILE A 21 9.14 5.88 -20.27
CA ILE A 21 7.99 6.79 -20.06
C ILE A 21 6.73 6.19 -20.68
N SER A 22 6.81 5.59 -21.87
CA SER A 22 5.68 4.91 -22.51
C SER A 22 5.21 3.69 -21.75
N LEU A 23 6.13 2.87 -21.19
CA LEU A 23 5.78 1.76 -20.31
C LEU A 23 5.12 2.24 -18.99
N SER A 24 5.63 3.32 -18.41
CA SER A 24 5.03 3.93 -17.21
C SER A 24 3.64 4.49 -17.49
N LEU A 25 3.41 5.04 -18.68
CA LEU A 25 2.11 5.53 -19.15
C LEU A 25 1.10 4.41 -19.40
N GLN A 26 1.54 3.26 -19.87
CA GLN A 26 0.69 2.09 -20.05
C GLN A 26 0.22 1.48 -18.71
N PHE A 27 1.04 1.58 -17.66
CA PHE A 27 0.68 1.11 -16.32
C PHE A 27 -0.49 1.88 -15.68
N LEU A 28 -0.64 3.15 -16.02
CA LEU A 28 -1.63 4.05 -15.43
C LEU A 28 -3.01 4.02 -16.13
N ASN A 29 -3.08 3.42 -17.32
CA ASN A 29 -4.32 3.31 -18.10
C ASN A 29 -5.23 2.14 -17.67
N LEU A 30 -5.01 1.57 -16.49
CA LEU A 30 -5.58 0.29 -16.10
C LEU A 30 -6.71 0.39 -15.08
N ILE A 31 -7.61 1.41 -15.06
CA ILE A 31 -8.71 1.50 -14.09
C ILE A 31 -10.06 2.14 -14.58
N PRO A 32 -11.25 1.56 -14.48
CA PRO A 32 -12.61 1.88 -14.96
C PRO A 32 -13.89 1.85 -14.09
N THR A 33 -15.15 2.24 -14.44
CA THR A 33 -16.33 2.83 -13.78
C THR A 33 -17.77 2.39 -14.02
N THR A 34 -18.83 2.83 -13.26
CA THR A 34 -20.25 3.08 -13.59
C THR A 34 -21.12 3.94 -12.68
N PRO A 35 -22.41 4.24 -13.03
CA PRO A 35 -23.09 5.45 -12.62
C PRO A 35 -24.08 5.36 -11.43
N VAL A 36 -24.56 6.52 -11.00
CA VAL A 36 -25.27 6.86 -9.76
C VAL A 36 -26.76 7.02 -9.98
N GLU A 37 -27.57 6.60 -9.01
CA GLU A 37 -28.92 7.08 -8.73
C GLU A 37 -28.95 7.80 -7.37
N GLU A 38 -29.78 8.85 -7.27
CA GLU A 38 -29.86 9.81 -6.16
C GLU A 38 -30.81 9.30 -5.07
N GLU A 39 -30.38 9.13 -3.84
CA GLU A 39 -31.27 8.88 -2.69
C GLU A 39 -30.99 9.80 -1.49
N ARG A 40 -32.10 10.14 -0.82
CA ARG A 40 -32.32 11.16 0.22
C ARG A 40 -31.69 10.78 1.59
N PRO A 41 -31.56 11.74 2.52
CA PRO A 41 -30.89 11.51 3.80
C PRO A 41 -31.77 10.74 4.79
N PHE A 42 -31.18 9.79 5.48
CA PHE A 42 -31.79 9.05 6.59
C PHE A 42 -31.53 9.73 7.92
N HIS A 43 -32.60 9.90 8.70
CA HIS A 43 -32.58 10.44 10.06
C HIS A 43 -32.00 9.45 11.06
N ALA A 44 -31.30 10.00 12.05
CA ALA A 44 -30.79 9.28 13.21
C ALA A 44 -31.93 8.91 14.17
N ALA A 45 -31.82 7.73 14.80
CA ALA A 45 -32.56 7.37 16.00
C ALA A 45 -31.61 6.81 17.06
N ASP A 46 -31.70 7.40 18.25
CA ASP A 46 -31.01 7.02 19.49
C ASP A 46 -31.49 5.68 20.05
N GLY A 47 -30.62 5.04 20.83
CA GLY A 47 -31.10 4.02 21.78
C GLY A 47 -30.12 2.98 22.29
N GLY A 48 -29.63 3.15 23.52
CA GLY A 48 -29.52 2.02 24.46
C GLY A 48 -28.20 1.26 24.60
N VAL A 49 -27.55 1.50 25.71
CA VAL A 49 -26.42 0.74 26.29
C VAL A 49 -26.88 -0.66 26.73
N GLY A 50 -26.14 -1.70 26.31
CA GLY A 50 -26.30 -3.06 26.81
C GLY A 50 -24.99 -3.82 26.68
N VAL A 51 -24.27 -3.98 27.82
CA VAL A 51 -23.08 -4.85 27.91
C VAL A 51 -23.53 -6.29 27.93
N ALA A 52 -23.20 -7.05 26.91
CA ALA A 52 -23.31 -8.53 26.97
C ALA A 52 -22.01 -9.13 26.41
N LEU A 53 -21.31 -9.87 27.29
CA LEU A 53 -20.27 -10.83 26.90
C LEU A 53 -20.90 -11.85 25.95
N GLY A 54 -20.57 -11.77 24.67
CA GLY A 54 -21.13 -12.64 23.63
C GLY A 54 -20.07 -13.16 22.68
N LYS A 55 -19.86 -14.46 22.73
CA LYS A 55 -19.35 -15.40 21.71
C LYS A 55 -18.68 -14.75 20.49
N SER A 56 -17.40 -15.03 20.29
CA SER A 56 -16.60 -14.72 19.10
C SER A 56 -17.42 -14.94 17.81
N ARG A 57 -17.98 -13.86 17.27
CA ARG A 57 -18.55 -13.89 15.93
C ARG A 57 -17.40 -13.92 14.95
N LYS A 58 -17.23 -15.02 14.22
CA LYS A 58 -16.46 -15.11 12.99
C LYS A 58 -16.89 -13.95 12.08
N ARG A 59 -16.12 -12.86 12.02
CA ARG A 59 -16.31 -11.84 10.97
C ARG A 59 -15.61 -12.35 9.73
N VAL A 60 -16.41 -12.85 8.82
CA VAL A 60 -16.05 -13.14 7.45
C VAL A 60 -15.64 -11.80 6.81
N PHE A 61 -14.53 -11.77 6.06
CA PHE A 61 -14.30 -10.74 5.03
C PHE A 61 -15.64 -10.50 4.35
N PRO A 62 -16.04 -9.26 4.04
CA PRO A 62 -17.28 -9.06 3.34
C PRO A 62 -17.28 -10.00 2.14
N MET A 63 -18.20 -10.97 2.18
CA MET A 63 -18.43 -11.92 1.08
C MET A 63 -18.48 -11.11 -0.21
N PRO A 64 -18.01 -11.65 -1.32
CA PRO A 64 -18.18 -10.98 -2.59
C PRO A 64 -19.65 -10.56 -2.69
N HIS A 65 -19.89 -9.26 -2.66
CA HIS A 65 -21.22 -8.72 -2.84
C HIS A 65 -21.72 -9.26 -4.18
N THR A 66 -22.85 -9.91 -4.19
CA THR A 66 -23.53 -10.38 -5.41
C THR A 66 -23.98 -9.20 -6.29
N GLN A 67 -23.85 -7.97 -5.80
CA GLN A 67 -24.00 -6.72 -6.53
C GLN A 67 -22.63 -6.13 -6.84
N GLU A 68 -22.42 -5.75 -8.08
CA GLU A 68 -21.26 -4.95 -8.49
C GLU A 68 -21.17 -3.70 -7.60
N PRO A 69 -19.98 -3.37 -7.05
CA PRO A 69 -19.85 -2.22 -6.17
C PRO A 69 -20.19 -0.95 -6.95
N ASP A 70 -21.00 -0.06 -6.36
CA ASP A 70 -21.21 1.28 -6.91
C ASP A 70 -19.85 2.01 -6.99
N PRO A 71 -19.41 2.38 -8.17
CA PRO A 71 -18.08 2.88 -8.38
C PRO A 71 -17.84 4.28 -7.85
N VAL A 72 -18.89 5.08 -7.74
CA VAL A 72 -18.73 6.42 -7.14
C VAL A 72 -18.60 6.29 -5.63
N ALA A 73 -19.39 5.43 -5.00
CA ALA A 73 -19.21 5.12 -3.58
C ALA A 73 -17.83 4.48 -3.31
N GLU A 74 -17.37 3.62 -4.22
CA GLU A 74 -16.03 3.03 -4.12
C GLU A 74 -14.93 4.09 -4.30
N ALA A 75 -15.09 5.03 -5.24
CA ALA A 75 -14.15 6.12 -5.44
C ALA A 75 -14.06 7.04 -4.21
N TYR A 76 -15.17 7.35 -3.54
CA TYR A 76 -15.13 8.03 -2.23
C TYR A 76 -14.43 7.19 -1.16
N GLY A 77 -14.61 5.87 -1.17
CA GLY A 77 -13.85 4.94 -0.33
C GLY A 77 -12.35 4.99 -0.60
N TYR A 78 -11.97 5.09 -1.89
CA TYR A 78 -10.58 5.24 -2.32
C TYR A 78 -9.93 6.55 -1.86
N CYS A 79 -10.67 7.67 -1.81
CA CYS A 79 -10.19 8.94 -1.25
C CYS A 79 -9.75 8.81 0.20
N ASN A 80 -10.32 7.86 0.95
CA ASN A 80 -9.98 7.58 2.34
C ASN A 80 -9.96 8.85 3.21
N THR A 81 -11.05 9.61 3.16
CA THR A 81 -11.15 10.87 3.93
C THR A 81 -10.97 10.63 5.43
N PRO A 82 -10.22 11.48 6.16
CA PRO A 82 -9.86 11.24 7.56
C PRO A 82 -11.03 11.21 8.57
N ASN A 83 -12.25 11.44 8.15
CA ASN A 83 -13.43 11.52 9.03
C ASN A 83 -14.03 10.15 9.41
N ARG A 84 -13.60 9.06 8.78
CA ARG A 84 -14.11 7.73 9.10
C ARG A 84 -13.39 7.16 10.32
N SER A 85 -14.15 6.70 11.31
CA SER A 85 -13.61 5.89 12.40
C SER A 85 -13.21 4.52 11.85
N GLU A 86 -11.93 4.19 11.87
CA GLU A 86 -11.46 2.85 11.52
C GLU A 86 -11.36 2.00 12.79
N GLN A 87 -11.95 0.81 12.76
CA GLN A 87 -11.63 -0.20 13.75
C GLN A 87 -10.26 -0.79 13.39
N ALA A 88 -9.31 -0.64 14.28
CA ALA A 88 -7.97 -1.15 14.12
C ALA A 88 -7.82 -2.43 14.96
N TRP A 89 -7.49 -3.54 14.32
CA TRP A 89 -7.19 -4.80 15.00
C TRP A 89 -5.70 -5.00 15.28
N GLU A 90 -4.87 -4.03 14.88
CA GLU A 90 -3.46 -4.03 15.21
C GLU A 90 -3.27 -4.08 16.73
N GLY A 91 -2.25 -4.81 17.17
CA GLY A 91 -1.95 -4.98 18.59
C GLY A 91 -2.90 -5.89 19.39
N HIS A 92 -4.04 -6.32 18.82
CA HIS A 92 -4.93 -7.24 19.53
C HIS A 92 -4.35 -8.67 19.47
N SER A 93 -4.06 -9.27 20.59
CA SER A 93 -3.52 -10.62 20.70
C SER A 93 -4.32 -11.48 21.66
N PRO A 94 -4.20 -12.81 21.59
CA PRO A 94 -4.61 -13.67 22.69
C PRO A 94 -3.88 -13.31 23.98
N ALA A 95 -4.48 -13.64 25.12
CA ALA A 95 -3.88 -13.39 26.43
C ALA A 95 -2.45 -13.98 26.51
N ASP A 96 -1.55 -13.24 27.14
CA ASP A 96 -0.16 -13.61 27.42
C ASP A 96 0.78 -13.76 26.20
N TYR A 97 0.32 -13.42 24.98
CA TYR A 97 1.22 -13.35 23.83
C TYR A 97 2.06 -12.08 23.87
N LYS A 98 3.35 -12.20 23.57
CA LYS A 98 4.30 -11.09 23.52
C LYS A 98 4.54 -10.65 22.08
N LEU A 99 4.31 -9.36 21.80
CA LEU A 99 4.70 -8.74 20.53
C LEU A 99 6.23 -8.58 20.47
N LEU A 100 6.87 -9.08 19.40
CA LEU A 100 8.31 -9.01 19.21
C LEU A 100 8.74 -7.98 18.16
N SER A 101 8.01 -7.90 17.04
CA SER A 101 8.29 -6.90 15.99
C SER A 101 7.06 -6.58 15.16
N VAL A 102 7.09 -5.39 14.54
CA VAL A 102 6.05 -4.90 13.64
C VAL A 102 6.71 -4.36 12.36
N GLN A 103 6.18 -4.77 11.21
CA GLN A 103 6.62 -4.27 9.92
C GLN A 103 5.42 -3.71 9.16
N VAL A 104 5.53 -2.45 8.78
CA VAL A 104 4.45 -1.68 8.17
C VAL A 104 4.85 -1.27 6.77
N MET A 105 4.02 -1.57 5.77
CA MET A 105 4.07 -0.91 4.47
C MET A 105 2.87 0.02 4.34
N ILE A 106 3.12 1.26 3.96
CA ILE A 106 2.06 2.24 3.67
C ILE A 106 2.11 2.64 2.19
N ARG A 107 0.95 2.88 1.59
CA ARG A 107 0.83 3.67 0.37
C ARG A 107 0.87 5.14 0.75
N HIS A 108 1.47 6.01 -0.09
CA HIS A 108 1.40 7.45 0.12
C HIS A 108 -0.06 7.94 0.29
N GLY A 109 -0.24 9.06 0.98
CA GLY A 109 -1.54 9.68 1.18
C GLY A 109 -2.12 10.32 -0.09
N ASP A 110 -3.25 10.99 0.09
CA ASP A 110 -3.89 11.78 -0.96
C ASP A 110 -2.92 12.79 -1.56
N ARG A 111 -3.02 12.99 -2.87
CA ARG A 111 -2.07 13.76 -3.65
C ARG A 111 -2.73 14.51 -4.81
N TYR A 112 -2.09 15.57 -5.28
CA TYR A 112 -2.41 16.23 -6.53
C TYR A 112 -2.28 15.25 -7.71
N PRO A 113 -3.04 15.41 -8.82
CA PRO A 113 -2.94 14.53 -9.98
C PRO A 113 -1.52 14.41 -10.52
N LEU A 114 -1.19 13.24 -11.08
CA LEU A 114 0.06 13.03 -11.81
C LEU A 114 -0.02 13.58 -13.24
N TYR A 115 -1.22 13.76 -13.76
CA TYR A 115 -1.48 14.18 -15.14
C TYR A 115 -2.51 15.29 -15.18
N SER A 116 -2.33 16.24 -16.09
CA SER A 116 -3.34 17.26 -16.40
C SER A 116 -4.14 16.84 -17.63
N ILE A 117 -5.44 17.06 -17.59
CA ILE A 117 -6.27 16.93 -18.79
C ILE A 117 -5.99 18.17 -19.66
N PRO A 118 -5.51 17.99 -20.91
CA PRO A 118 -5.21 19.12 -21.79
C PRO A 118 -6.41 20.04 -22.00
N LYS A 119 -6.14 21.33 -22.22
CA LYS A 119 -7.16 22.41 -22.42
C LYS A 119 -8.09 22.67 -21.23
N THR A 120 -7.91 22.01 -20.09
CA THR A 120 -8.68 22.27 -18.88
C THR A 120 -7.86 23.03 -17.83
N LYS A 121 -8.53 23.73 -16.95
CA LYS A 121 -7.88 24.31 -15.77
C LYS A 121 -7.49 23.20 -14.80
N ARG A 122 -6.30 23.34 -14.21
CA ARG A 122 -5.85 22.44 -13.15
C ARG A 122 -6.72 22.59 -11.91
N PRO A 123 -6.95 21.53 -11.10
CA PRO A 123 -7.66 21.65 -9.84
C PRO A 123 -7.01 22.72 -8.94
N ALA A 124 -7.83 23.62 -8.39
CA ALA A 124 -7.34 24.67 -7.51
C ALA A 124 -7.17 24.11 -6.09
N ILE A 125 -6.02 23.47 -5.83
CA ILE A 125 -5.64 22.93 -4.54
C ILE A 125 -4.36 23.61 -4.08
N ASP A 126 -4.32 23.97 -2.80
CA ASP A 126 -3.14 24.47 -2.12
C ASP A 126 -2.53 23.33 -1.28
N CYS A 127 -1.31 22.92 -1.63
CA CYS A 127 -0.60 21.84 -0.94
C CYS A 127 0.18 22.33 0.29
N THR A 128 0.28 23.64 0.57
CA THR A 128 0.86 24.10 1.83
C THR A 128 0.04 23.61 3.02
N LEU A 129 0.65 23.47 4.18
CA LEU A 129 -0.05 22.97 5.36
C LEU A 129 -0.55 24.12 6.23
N SER A 130 -1.82 24.03 6.69
CA SER A 130 -2.43 25.02 7.58
C SER A 130 -3.48 24.37 8.48
N SER A 131 -3.40 24.59 9.79
CA SER A 131 -4.41 24.12 10.75
C SER A 131 -5.78 24.77 10.59
N SER A 132 -5.85 25.93 9.94
CA SER A 132 -7.12 26.61 9.66
C SER A 132 -7.91 25.93 8.53
N ARG A 133 -7.28 25.08 7.72
CA ARG A 133 -7.92 24.35 6.63
C ARG A 133 -8.32 22.93 7.04
N LYS A 134 -9.37 22.42 6.41
CA LYS A 134 -9.79 21.01 6.53
C LYS A 134 -9.14 20.14 5.44
N PRO A 135 -8.89 18.84 5.74
CA PRO A 135 -9.02 18.23 7.05
C PRO A 135 -7.93 18.72 8.01
N SER A 136 -8.25 18.83 9.29
CA SER A 136 -7.30 19.19 10.34
C SER A 136 -7.07 18.02 11.32
N HIS A 137 -5.95 18.04 12.04
CA HIS A 137 -5.58 17.05 13.04
C HIS A 137 -4.84 17.71 14.20
N PRO A 138 -5.03 17.29 15.47
CA PRO A 138 -4.32 17.91 16.60
C PRO A 138 -2.79 17.90 16.45
N LEU A 139 -2.24 16.88 15.82
CA LEU A 139 -0.80 16.76 15.57
C LEU A 139 -0.31 17.57 14.36
N LEU A 140 -1.16 18.25 13.59
CA LEU A 140 -0.74 18.91 12.34
C LEU A 140 0.24 20.07 12.60
N ASN A 141 -0.09 20.99 13.50
CA ASN A 141 0.79 22.11 13.86
C ASN A 141 2.09 21.65 14.53
N PRO A 142 2.06 20.77 15.56
CA PRO A 142 3.28 20.20 16.11
C PRO A 142 4.14 19.50 15.05
N PHE A 143 3.53 18.75 14.14
CA PHE A 143 4.23 18.12 13.02
C PHE A 143 4.93 19.15 12.11
N ILE A 144 4.23 20.21 11.69
CA ILE A 144 4.82 21.28 10.86
C ILE A 144 6.03 21.89 11.56
N SER A 145 5.89 22.23 12.86
CA SER A 145 6.98 22.80 13.67
C SER A 145 8.16 21.85 13.77
N HIS A 146 7.91 20.58 14.08
CA HIS A 146 8.95 19.56 14.20
C HIS A 146 9.71 19.32 12.89
N MET A 147 8.98 19.27 11.75
CA MET A 147 9.62 19.17 10.42
C MET A 147 10.45 20.40 10.06
N GLY A 148 10.00 21.59 10.47
CA GLY A 148 10.72 22.86 10.28
C GLY A 148 12.00 22.95 11.09
N LEU A 149 11.98 22.46 12.33
CA LEU A 149 13.17 22.38 13.21
C LEU A 149 14.14 21.29 12.77
N GLY A 150 13.72 20.42 11.88
CA GLY A 150 14.38 19.20 11.51
C GLY A 150 15.88 19.35 11.34
N GLY A 151 16.62 18.72 12.25
CA GLY A 151 18.04 18.54 12.17
C GLY A 151 18.46 17.76 10.92
N ARG A 152 19.74 17.61 10.73
CA ARG A 152 20.29 16.71 9.70
C ARG A 152 20.13 15.28 10.20
N GLY A 153 19.01 14.62 9.86
CA GLY A 153 18.87 13.18 10.03
C GLY A 153 19.86 12.43 9.13
N HIS A 154 20.08 11.18 9.42
CA HIS A 154 20.88 10.29 8.57
C HIS A 154 20.06 9.81 7.38
N TRP A 155 19.91 10.66 6.36
CA TRP A 155 19.15 10.34 5.17
C TRP A 155 20.07 9.97 4.01
N ASP A 156 19.68 8.97 3.26
CA ASP A 156 20.37 8.63 2.03
C ASP A 156 20.40 9.85 1.08
N SER A 157 21.51 10.04 0.40
CA SER A 157 21.80 11.21 -0.43
C SER A 157 20.66 11.63 -1.38
N PRO A 158 19.95 10.72 -2.08
CA PRO A 158 18.84 11.11 -2.95
C PRO A 158 17.66 11.76 -2.25
N LEU A 159 17.50 11.56 -0.93
CA LEU A 159 16.41 12.13 -0.15
C LEU A 159 16.72 13.52 0.42
N SER A 160 17.97 13.89 0.47
CA SER A 160 18.42 15.16 1.08
C SER A 160 17.89 16.40 0.36
N SER A 161 17.60 16.31 -0.94
CA SER A 161 17.02 17.37 -1.76
C SER A 161 15.49 17.36 -1.79
N VAL A 162 14.85 16.32 -1.24
CA VAL A 162 13.39 16.20 -1.25
C VAL A 162 12.79 16.99 -0.09
N PRO A 163 11.79 17.88 -0.35
CA PRO A 163 11.14 18.64 0.71
C PRO A 163 10.49 17.72 1.76
N ARG A 164 10.66 18.06 3.05
CA ARG A 164 10.05 17.28 4.16
C ARG A 164 8.54 17.51 4.29
N LEU A 165 8.07 18.65 3.84
CA LEU A 165 6.67 19.05 3.82
C LEU A 165 6.25 19.41 2.40
N PRO A 166 5.00 19.18 2.03
CA PRO A 166 4.43 19.81 0.85
C PRO A 166 4.40 21.34 1.06
N ASN A 167 4.76 22.13 0.03
CA ASN A 167 5.06 23.55 0.20
C ASN A 167 4.60 24.44 -0.95
N HIS A 168 3.91 23.91 -1.96
CA HIS A 168 3.44 24.71 -3.08
C HIS A 168 1.97 25.13 -2.90
N SER A 169 1.70 26.44 -2.89
CA SER A 169 0.34 26.99 -2.86
C SER A 169 -0.45 26.68 -4.13
N SER A 170 0.23 26.40 -5.23
CA SER A 170 -0.33 25.76 -6.42
C SER A 170 0.39 24.43 -6.60
N CYS A 171 -0.21 23.34 -6.13
CA CYS A 171 0.41 22.03 -6.05
C CYS A 171 1.18 21.62 -7.29
N GLU A 172 2.34 21.01 -7.13
CA GLU A 172 3.03 20.30 -8.20
C GLU A 172 2.37 18.95 -8.52
N MET A 173 2.64 18.43 -9.72
CA MET A 173 2.09 17.15 -10.17
C MET A 173 2.54 16.01 -9.23
N GLY A 174 1.56 15.36 -8.63
CA GLY A 174 1.78 14.26 -7.69
C GLY A 174 2.26 14.68 -6.30
N GLU A 175 2.20 15.96 -5.95
CA GLU A 175 2.53 16.47 -4.62
C GLU A 175 1.51 15.99 -3.59
N LEU A 176 1.96 15.66 -2.39
CA LEU A 176 1.11 15.26 -1.27
C LEU A 176 0.24 16.45 -0.83
N THR A 177 -1.06 16.23 -0.61
CA THR A 177 -1.95 17.26 -0.08
C THR A 177 -1.97 17.26 1.45
N GLN A 178 -2.56 18.28 2.05
CA GLN A 178 -2.84 18.29 3.49
C GLN A 178 -3.69 17.09 3.92
N THR A 179 -4.65 16.66 3.10
CA THR A 179 -5.42 15.43 3.32
C THR A 179 -4.51 14.24 3.48
N GLY A 180 -3.52 14.09 2.59
CA GLY A 180 -2.55 12.99 2.64
C GLY A 180 -1.67 13.01 3.89
N VAL A 181 -1.25 14.19 4.33
CA VAL A 181 -0.51 14.36 5.60
C VAL A 181 -1.38 13.93 6.79
N VAL A 182 -2.62 14.43 6.88
CA VAL A 182 -3.54 14.10 7.98
C VAL A 182 -3.90 12.62 8.00
N GLN A 183 -4.09 11.99 6.84
CA GLN A 183 -4.28 10.53 6.75
C GLN A 183 -3.14 9.77 7.45
N HIS A 184 -1.90 10.18 7.25
CA HIS A 184 -0.75 9.50 7.82
C HIS A 184 -0.46 9.86 9.27
N LEU A 185 -0.68 11.10 9.70
CA LEU A 185 -0.65 11.45 11.13
C LEU A 185 -1.63 10.56 11.92
N ARG A 186 -2.82 10.37 11.38
CA ARG A 186 -3.85 9.50 11.98
C ARG A 186 -3.43 8.04 11.98
N ASN A 187 -2.94 7.50 10.87
CA ASN A 187 -2.45 6.12 10.80
C ASN A 187 -1.35 5.86 11.82
N GLY A 188 -0.38 6.77 11.94
CA GLY A 188 0.68 6.67 12.94
C GLY A 188 0.13 6.66 14.35
N GLN A 189 -0.79 7.57 14.69
CA GLN A 189 -1.42 7.65 16.00
C GLN A 189 -2.24 6.40 16.34
N LEU A 190 -2.96 5.83 15.37
CA LEU A 190 -3.67 4.57 15.55
C LEU A 190 -2.72 3.42 15.93
N LEU A 191 -1.59 3.30 15.24
CA LEU A 191 -0.62 2.27 15.55
C LEU A 191 0.13 2.55 16.87
N GLN A 192 0.38 3.82 17.20
CA GLN A 192 0.91 4.19 18.52
C GLN A 192 -0.01 3.68 19.63
N GLN A 193 -1.31 3.93 19.52
CA GLN A 193 -2.30 3.49 20.50
C GLN A 193 -2.39 1.96 20.56
N ALA A 194 -2.41 1.30 19.40
CA ALA A 194 -2.47 -0.16 19.29
C ALA A 194 -1.29 -0.86 19.95
N TYR A 195 -0.08 -0.31 19.85
CA TYR A 195 1.13 -0.96 20.38
C TYR A 195 1.62 -0.40 21.71
N LYS A 196 0.94 0.59 22.28
CA LYS A 196 1.33 1.23 23.55
C LYS A 196 1.49 0.24 24.70
N CYS A 197 0.54 -0.67 24.84
CA CYS A 197 0.56 -1.68 25.93
C CYS A 197 1.62 -2.78 25.72
N HIS A 198 2.14 -2.94 24.50
CA HIS A 198 3.14 -3.96 24.17
C HIS A 198 4.57 -3.52 24.36
N ASN A 199 4.80 -2.22 24.67
CA ASN A 199 6.14 -1.63 24.84
C ASN A 199 7.10 -1.99 23.68
N LEU A 200 6.60 -1.91 22.44
CA LEU A 200 7.36 -2.28 21.24
C LEU A 200 8.64 -1.46 21.08
N LEU A 201 8.55 -0.16 21.30
CA LEU A 201 9.68 0.77 21.32
C LEU A 201 9.69 1.50 22.67
N PRO A 202 10.71 1.30 23.50
CA PRO A 202 10.88 2.07 24.74
C PRO A 202 11.20 3.54 24.43
N SER A 203 10.99 4.44 25.38
CA SER A 203 11.26 5.88 25.22
C SER A 203 12.72 6.18 24.83
N ASN A 204 13.65 5.31 25.24
CA ASN A 204 15.09 5.39 24.91
C ASN A 204 15.48 4.48 23.74
N TRP A 205 14.57 4.24 22.77
CA TRP A 205 14.85 3.39 21.61
C TRP A 205 16.13 3.82 20.88
N SER A 206 16.81 2.84 20.28
CA SER A 206 18.05 3.05 19.54
C SER A 206 17.76 3.10 18.02
N PRO A 207 18.61 3.81 17.23
CA PRO A 207 18.51 3.86 15.76
C PRO A 207 18.51 2.49 15.08
N ARG A 208 19.06 1.46 15.74
CA ARG A 208 19.09 0.09 15.20
C ARG A 208 17.75 -0.63 15.31
N GLN A 209 16.88 -0.20 16.23
CA GLN A 209 15.57 -0.82 16.44
C GLN A 209 14.53 -0.38 15.41
N VAL A 210 14.79 0.69 14.66
CA VAL A 210 13.86 1.30 13.72
C VAL A 210 14.46 1.34 12.32
N TRP A 211 13.70 0.85 11.35
CA TRP A 211 14.01 0.94 9.93
C TRP A 211 12.94 1.74 9.22
N VAL A 212 13.31 2.89 8.66
CA VAL A 212 12.42 3.69 7.81
C VAL A 212 13.00 3.74 6.41
N GLU A 213 12.19 3.42 5.42
CA GLU A 213 12.57 3.45 4.00
C GLU A 213 11.47 4.04 3.13
N THR A 214 11.85 4.70 2.06
CA THR A 214 10.94 5.35 1.12
C THR A 214 11.53 5.39 -0.27
N THR A 215 10.70 5.50 -1.29
CA THR A 215 11.16 5.83 -2.65
C THR A 215 11.58 7.31 -2.72
N GLY A 216 12.30 7.71 -3.79
CA GLY A 216 12.76 9.10 -3.99
C GLY A 216 11.67 10.09 -4.41
N LYS A 217 10.40 9.80 -4.12
CA LYS A 217 9.27 10.71 -4.43
C LYS A 217 8.87 11.51 -3.19
N SER A 218 8.64 12.83 -3.34
CA SER A 218 8.24 13.73 -2.26
C SER A 218 7.06 13.17 -1.46
N ARG A 219 6.00 12.73 -2.13
CA ARG A 219 4.80 12.19 -1.49
C ARG A 219 5.05 10.96 -0.62
N THR A 220 6.00 10.07 -0.99
CA THR A 220 6.30 8.90 -0.17
C THR A 220 7.16 9.26 1.05
N LEU A 221 8.16 10.14 0.89
CA LEU A 221 8.95 10.65 2.01
C LEU A 221 8.04 11.37 3.01
N GLN A 222 7.26 12.33 2.55
CA GLN A 222 6.36 13.14 3.37
C GLN A 222 5.30 12.30 4.08
N SER A 223 4.72 11.29 3.39
CA SER A 223 3.82 10.31 4.00
C SER A 223 4.48 9.49 5.09
N GLY A 224 5.70 9.02 4.84
CA GLY A 224 6.49 8.26 5.81
C GLY A 224 6.81 9.09 7.05
N LEU A 225 7.21 10.36 6.88
CA LEU A 225 7.50 11.28 7.98
C LEU A 225 6.24 11.60 8.79
N ALA A 226 5.11 11.87 8.13
CA ALA A 226 3.84 12.13 8.81
C ALA A 226 3.36 10.90 9.62
N PHE A 227 3.47 9.70 9.03
CA PHE A 227 3.15 8.46 9.73
C PHE A 227 4.07 8.27 10.94
N PHE A 228 5.38 8.42 10.76
CA PHE A 228 6.36 8.20 11.83
C PHE A 228 6.19 9.22 12.97
N TYR A 229 5.89 10.48 12.65
CA TYR A 229 5.56 11.48 13.65
C TYR A 229 4.27 11.14 14.41
N GLY A 230 3.23 10.70 13.74
CA GLY A 230 2.00 10.24 14.39
C GLY A 230 2.23 9.03 15.30
N PHE A 231 3.18 8.16 14.96
CA PHE A 231 3.56 6.97 15.74
C PHE A 231 4.47 7.30 16.92
N LEU A 232 5.43 8.20 16.74
CA LEU A 232 6.38 8.68 17.76
C LEU A 232 6.45 10.20 17.68
N PRO A 233 5.50 10.94 18.26
CA PRO A 233 5.53 12.39 18.28
C PRO A 233 6.85 12.91 18.88
N ASP A 234 7.34 14.02 18.33
CA ASP A 234 8.57 14.68 18.77
C ASP A 234 9.81 13.75 18.78
N PHE A 235 9.86 12.78 17.85
CA PHE A 235 10.99 11.88 17.75
C PHE A 235 12.33 12.62 17.62
N ASP A 236 13.37 12.03 18.18
CA ASP A 236 14.74 12.56 18.09
C ASP A 236 15.32 12.38 16.68
N TRP A 237 15.55 13.48 15.97
CA TRP A 237 16.12 13.49 14.62
C TRP A 237 17.47 12.78 14.54
N THR A 238 18.28 12.80 15.61
CA THR A 238 19.59 12.13 15.63
C THR A 238 19.48 10.61 15.59
N LYS A 239 18.30 10.07 15.92
CA LYS A 239 18.02 8.63 15.91
C LYS A 239 17.38 8.14 14.61
N LEU A 240 16.78 9.05 13.81
CA LEU A 240 16.06 8.66 12.61
C LEU A 240 16.99 8.55 11.40
N THR A 241 17.08 7.35 10.84
CA THR A 241 17.70 7.10 9.53
C THR A 241 16.61 6.80 8.52
N VAL A 242 16.56 7.56 7.42
CA VAL A 242 15.62 7.33 6.30
C VAL A 242 16.40 6.82 5.09
N ARG A 243 16.07 5.63 4.63
CA ARG A 243 16.74 4.93 3.53
C ARG A 243 16.01 5.09 2.21
N HIS A 244 16.76 5.26 1.15
CA HIS A 244 16.24 5.39 -0.19
C HIS A 244 16.06 4.03 -0.86
N GLN A 245 14.89 3.82 -1.46
CA GLN A 245 14.61 2.69 -2.33
C GLN A 245 14.54 3.16 -3.79
N TRP A 246 15.45 2.68 -4.61
CA TRP A 246 15.55 3.04 -6.02
C TRP A 246 14.39 2.52 -6.86
N SER A 247 13.81 1.39 -6.45
CA SER A 247 12.69 0.77 -7.12
C SER A 247 11.40 0.90 -6.30
N THR A 248 10.29 1.15 -6.98
CA THR A 248 8.95 1.10 -6.38
C THR A 248 8.58 -0.29 -5.88
N LEU A 249 9.27 -1.33 -6.31
CA LEU A 249 9.08 -2.72 -5.86
C LEU A 249 9.93 -3.07 -4.63
N PHE A 250 10.78 -2.18 -4.15
CA PHE A 250 11.66 -2.42 -3.00
C PHE A 250 12.58 -3.63 -3.17
N CYS A 251 13.00 -3.89 -4.41
CA CYS A 251 13.73 -5.08 -4.81
C CYS A 251 15.26 -4.98 -4.60
N GLY A 252 15.81 -3.78 -4.31
CA GLY A 252 17.24 -3.59 -4.10
C GLY A 252 18.08 -4.13 -5.28
N SER A 253 19.09 -4.95 -5.00
CA SER A 253 19.94 -5.60 -6.01
C SER A 253 19.23 -6.73 -6.78
N ALA A 254 18.07 -7.20 -6.33
CA ALA A 254 17.28 -8.26 -6.97
C ALA A 254 16.23 -7.73 -7.95
N CYS A 255 16.44 -6.51 -8.49
CA CYS A 255 15.49 -5.90 -9.42
C CYS A 255 15.54 -6.51 -10.84
N ASP A 256 16.61 -7.18 -11.22
CA ASP A 256 16.70 -7.86 -12.51
C ASP A 256 15.96 -9.21 -12.44
N CYS A 257 14.85 -9.32 -13.15
CA CYS A 257 14.02 -10.52 -13.23
C CYS A 257 13.23 -10.54 -14.56
N PRO A 258 13.79 -11.09 -15.63
CA PRO A 258 13.15 -11.11 -16.95
C PRO A 258 11.77 -11.77 -16.96
N ALA A 259 11.59 -12.87 -16.22
CA ALA A 259 10.30 -13.56 -16.14
C ALA A 259 9.21 -12.66 -15.55
N ARG A 260 9.53 -11.87 -14.49
CA ARG A 260 8.61 -10.89 -13.91
C ARG A 260 8.10 -9.92 -14.96
N ASN A 261 8.99 -9.37 -15.77
CA ASN A 261 8.64 -8.40 -16.80
C ASN A 261 7.74 -9.03 -17.87
N ARG A 262 8.04 -10.25 -18.31
CA ARG A 262 7.19 -10.98 -19.27
C ARG A 262 5.77 -11.19 -18.76
N TYR A 263 5.59 -11.68 -17.53
CA TYR A 263 4.25 -11.86 -16.94
C TYR A 263 3.46 -10.56 -16.89
N LEU A 264 4.12 -9.46 -16.55
CA LEU A 264 3.49 -8.16 -16.54
C LEU A 264 3.07 -7.70 -17.94
N GLU A 265 3.94 -7.82 -18.94
CA GLU A 265 3.65 -7.45 -20.32
C GLU A 265 2.51 -8.29 -20.90
N GLU A 266 2.48 -9.59 -20.62
CA GLU A 266 1.41 -10.48 -21.06
C GLU A 266 0.07 -10.09 -20.44
N GLU A 267 0.05 -9.79 -19.14
CA GLU A 267 -1.16 -9.31 -18.46
C GLU A 267 -1.61 -7.97 -19.03
N GLN A 268 -0.70 -7.02 -19.26
CA GLN A 268 -1.03 -5.74 -19.88
C GLN A 268 -1.63 -5.89 -21.27
N ARG A 269 -1.06 -6.79 -22.11
CA ARG A 269 -1.60 -7.08 -23.44
C ARG A 269 -3.00 -7.71 -23.37
N ARG A 270 -3.23 -8.59 -22.39
CA ARG A 270 -4.55 -9.19 -22.14
C ARG A 270 -5.57 -8.13 -21.74
N GLN A 271 -5.26 -7.28 -20.79
CA GLN A 271 -6.11 -6.18 -20.33
C GLN A 271 -6.41 -5.19 -21.47
N TYR A 272 -5.40 -4.85 -22.27
CA TYR A 272 -5.59 -3.98 -23.43
C TYR A 272 -6.62 -4.55 -24.41
N ARG A 273 -6.54 -5.85 -24.74
CA ARG A 273 -7.52 -6.50 -25.62
C ARG A 273 -8.95 -6.43 -25.07
N LEU A 274 -9.13 -6.65 -23.79
CA LEU A 274 -10.45 -6.56 -23.16
C LEU A 274 -11.03 -5.14 -23.25
N ARG A 275 -10.22 -4.12 -23.04
CA ARG A 275 -10.68 -2.73 -23.11
C ARG A 275 -11.01 -2.26 -24.52
N VAL A 276 -10.27 -2.71 -25.52
CA VAL A 276 -10.55 -2.34 -26.92
C VAL A 276 -11.87 -2.92 -27.40
N SER A 277 -12.33 -4.02 -26.81
CA SER A 277 -13.63 -4.61 -27.11
C SER A 277 -14.82 -3.95 -26.38
N ASP A 278 -14.56 -3.06 -25.42
CA ASP A 278 -15.60 -2.37 -24.65
C ASP A 278 -16.14 -1.15 -25.43
N THR A 279 -17.32 -1.31 -26.00
CA THR A 279 -17.97 -0.28 -26.82
C THR A 279 -18.51 0.89 -26.00
N GLU A 280 -18.93 0.68 -24.77
CA GLU A 280 -19.41 1.73 -23.87
C GLU A 280 -18.25 2.65 -23.46
N LEU A 281 -17.14 2.06 -23.06
CA LEU A 281 -15.93 2.77 -22.74
C LEU A 281 -15.41 3.61 -23.92
N GLU A 282 -15.37 3.03 -25.13
CA GLU A 282 -14.93 3.74 -26.32
C GLU A 282 -15.81 4.96 -26.61
N ARG A 283 -17.15 4.77 -26.57
CA ARG A 283 -18.13 5.85 -26.75
C ARG A 283 -17.92 6.97 -25.72
N THR A 284 -17.75 6.61 -24.46
CA THR A 284 -17.52 7.57 -23.37
C THR A 284 -16.27 8.39 -23.60
N TYR A 285 -15.16 7.76 -23.99
CA TYR A 285 -13.94 8.51 -24.31
C TYR A 285 -14.11 9.43 -25.52
N VAL A 286 -14.85 9.04 -26.54
CA VAL A 286 -15.17 9.89 -27.71
C VAL A 286 -16.01 11.09 -27.29
N GLU A 287 -17.01 10.90 -26.46
CA GLU A 287 -17.87 11.99 -25.95
C GLU A 287 -17.08 12.97 -25.07
N MET A 288 -16.30 12.47 -24.12
CA MET A 288 -15.44 13.31 -23.26
C MET A 288 -14.44 14.11 -24.11
N ALA A 289 -13.81 13.47 -25.10
CA ALA A 289 -12.88 14.12 -25.99
C ALA A 289 -13.56 15.22 -26.82
N ARG A 290 -14.79 14.98 -27.31
CA ARG A 290 -15.59 15.99 -28.02
C ARG A 290 -15.91 17.16 -27.10
N THR A 291 -16.39 16.91 -25.89
CA THR A 291 -16.70 17.95 -24.88
C THR A 291 -15.48 18.84 -24.62
N LEU A 292 -14.28 18.30 -24.59
CA LEU A 292 -13.05 19.03 -24.31
C LEU A 292 -12.33 19.55 -25.57
N GLY A 293 -12.87 19.29 -26.77
CA GLY A 293 -12.21 19.64 -28.03
C GLY A 293 -10.84 18.97 -28.22
N LEU A 294 -10.73 17.70 -27.81
CA LEU A 294 -9.54 16.87 -27.87
C LEU A 294 -9.69 15.72 -28.85
N LEU A 295 -8.57 15.17 -29.28
CA LEU A 295 -8.57 13.84 -29.90
C LEU A 295 -8.71 12.77 -28.80
N THR A 296 -9.48 11.73 -29.06
CA THR A 296 -9.70 10.61 -28.10
C THR A 296 -8.36 10.00 -27.64
N ARG A 297 -7.41 9.81 -28.56
CA ARG A 297 -6.05 9.33 -28.23
C ARG A 297 -5.30 10.24 -27.25
N THR A 298 -5.46 11.56 -27.39
CA THR A 298 -4.82 12.55 -26.52
C THR A 298 -5.44 12.50 -25.12
N LEU A 299 -6.76 12.39 -25.03
CA LEU A 299 -7.46 12.25 -23.75
C LEU A 299 -7.08 10.95 -23.03
N ARG A 300 -7.01 9.82 -23.76
CA ARG A 300 -6.56 8.54 -23.18
C ARG A 300 -5.13 8.62 -22.66
N ALA A 301 -4.22 9.22 -23.41
CA ALA A 301 -2.84 9.40 -22.98
C ALA A 301 -2.69 10.31 -21.75
N ALA A 302 -3.63 11.24 -21.54
CA ALA A 302 -3.69 12.11 -20.37
C ALA A 302 -4.19 11.41 -19.10
N ASN A 303 -4.59 10.12 -19.17
CA ASN A 303 -5.11 9.36 -18.02
C ASN A 303 -6.14 10.17 -17.19
N PRO A 304 -7.30 10.54 -17.76
CA PRO A 304 -8.20 11.51 -17.16
C PRO A 304 -8.73 11.09 -15.79
N ILE A 305 -8.81 9.80 -15.52
CA ILE A 305 -9.31 9.26 -14.26
C ILE A 305 -8.49 9.73 -13.04
N ASP A 306 -7.17 9.88 -13.18
CA ASP A 306 -6.31 10.36 -12.09
C ASP A 306 -6.68 11.79 -11.67
N SER A 307 -6.94 12.65 -12.66
CA SER A 307 -7.42 14.02 -12.41
C SER A 307 -8.84 14.03 -11.85
N LEU A 308 -9.75 13.25 -12.43
CA LEU A 308 -11.15 13.19 -11.98
C LEU A 308 -11.30 12.65 -10.56
N LEU A 309 -10.51 11.65 -10.18
CA LEU A 309 -10.45 11.16 -8.80
C LEU A 309 -10.01 12.28 -7.84
N CYS A 310 -9.00 13.08 -8.22
CA CYS A 310 -8.57 14.20 -7.40
C CYS A 310 -9.68 15.24 -7.25
N HIS A 311 -10.40 15.60 -8.32
CA HIS A 311 -11.56 16.47 -8.26
C HIS A 311 -12.62 15.93 -7.30
N LEU A 312 -12.95 14.64 -7.40
CA LEU A 312 -13.92 13.97 -6.53
C LEU A 312 -13.48 14.00 -5.06
N CYS A 313 -12.23 13.62 -4.78
CA CYS A 313 -11.70 13.56 -3.41
C CYS A 313 -11.66 14.92 -2.71
N HIS A 314 -11.52 15.99 -3.47
CA HIS A 314 -11.48 17.36 -2.95
C HIS A 314 -12.79 18.14 -3.11
N GLY A 315 -13.86 17.51 -3.60
CA GLY A 315 -15.15 18.18 -3.82
C GLY A 315 -15.09 19.32 -4.85
N ILE A 316 -14.15 19.22 -5.82
CA ILE A 316 -13.98 20.23 -6.87
C ILE A 316 -14.81 19.80 -8.09
N PRO A 317 -15.56 20.72 -8.73
CA PRO A 317 -16.28 20.39 -9.96
C PRO A 317 -15.37 19.82 -11.04
N PHE A 318 -15.89 18.87 -11.82
CA PHE A 318 -15.13 18.27 -12.92
C PHE A 318 -14.72 19.31 -13.97
N PRO A 319 -13.63 19.04 -14.72
CA PRO A 319 -13.10 19.99 -15.69
C PRO A 319 -14.12 20.38 -16.75
N CYS A 320 -14.16 21.68 -17.04
CA CYS A 320 -14.97 22.26 -18.09
C CYS A 320 -14.09 23.01 -19.09
N VAL A 321 -14.54 23.09 -20.33
CA VAL A 321 -13.98 24.00 -21.33
C VAL A 321 -15.00 25.12 -21.54
N PRO A 322 -14.58 26.40 -21.45
CA PRO A 322 -15.46 27.55 -21.76
C PRO A 322 -16.01 27.45 -23.18
N VAL A 323 -17.25 27.94 -23.36
CA VAL A 323 -17.81 28.12 -24.71
C VAL A 323 -16.89 29.07 -25.50
N GLY A 324 -16.22 28.56 -26.51
CA GLY A 324 -15.33 29.32 -27.39
C GLY A 324 -15.62 29.02 -28.86
N ASP A 325 -14.98 29.77 -29.75
CA ASP A 325 -15.18 29.67 -31.21
C ASP A 325 -14.86 28.29 -31.81
N SER A 326 -14.28 27.38 -31.04
CA SER A 326 -13.91 26.03 -31.46
C SER A 326 -15.04 24.99 -31.44
N GLY A 327 -16.28 25.38 -31.09
CA GLY A 327 -17.44 24.48 -31.01
C GLY A 327 -17.39 23.46 -29.87
N ALA A 328 -16.33 23.46 -29.06
CA ALA A 328 -16.22 22.64 -27.87
C ALA A 328 -16.77 23.41 -26.66
N SER A 329 -17.76 22.89 -25.99
CA SER A 329 -18.30 23.52 -24.76
C SER A 329 -18.89 22.46 -23.86
N GLY A 330 -18.64 22.60 -22.58
CA GLY A 330 -19.24 21.76 -21.55
C GLY A 330 -18.29 21.23 -20.51
N CYS A 331 -18.83 20.53 -19.55
CA CYS A 331 -18.11 19.92 -18.44
C CYS A 331 -18.12 18.39 -18.58
N LEU A 332 -17.08 17.75 -18.07
CA LEU A 332 -17.13 16.31 -17.84
C LEU A 332 -18.16 15.97 -16.77
N THR A 333 -18.83 14.85 -16.91
CA THR A 333 -19.95 14.46 -16.04
C THR A 333 -19.59 13.34 -15.10
N MET A 334 -20.37 13.19 -14.01
CA MET A 334 -20.27 12.05 -13.11
C MET A 334 -20.58 10.73 -13.82
N ALA A 335 -21.53 10.72 -14.77
CA ALA A 335 -21.83 9.55 -15.58
C ALA A 335 -20.63 9.09 -16.41
N GLN A 336 -19.90 10.03 -17.04
CA GLN A 336 -18.68 9.71 -17.79
C GLN A 336 -17.55 9.25 -16.87
N PHE A 337 -17.35 9.91 -15.73
CA PHE A 337 -16.46 9.43 -14.68
C PHE A 337 -16.89 8.03 -14.29
N ALA A 338 -18.16 7.84 -14.09
CA ALA A 338 -18.72 6.58 -13.77
C ALA A 338 -18.36 5.54 -14.84
N VAL A 339 -18.54 5.60 -16.09
CA VAL A 339 -18.11 4.59 -17.06
C VAL A 339 -16.61 4.33 -17.03
N ILE A 340 -15.74 5.31 -16.91
CA ILE A 340 -14.31 5.03 -16.79
C ILE A 340 -13.98 4.33 -15.44
N ARG A 341 -14.65 4.54 -14.34
CA ARG A 341 -14.35 3.87 -13.07
C ARG A 341 -14.79 2.41 -13.04
N ARG A 342 -15.88 1.99 -13.67
CA ARG A 342 -16.30 0.60 -13.78
C ARG A 342 -15.21 -0.28 -14.39
N GLN A 343 -14.73 0.05 -15.58
CA GLN A 343 -13.69 -0.71 -16.19
C GLN A 343 -12.46 -0.90 -15.24
N GLN A 344 -12.04 0.07 -14.36
CA GLN A 344 -10.99 -0.16 -13.36
C GLN A 344 -11.31 -1.30 -12.41
N LEU A 345 -12.52 -1.34 -11.93
CA LEU A 345 -12.94 -2.40 -11.03
C LEU A 345 -12.99 -3.74 -11.76
N ASP A 346 -13.47 -3.73 -13.00
CA ASP A 346 -13.49 -4.93 -13.85
C ASP A 346 -12.08 -5.44 -14.14
N ASP A 347 -11.14 -4.55 -14.45
CA ASP A 347 -9.73 -4.94 -14.62
C ASP A 347 -9.13 -5.57 -13.36
N GLU A 348 -9.49 -5.07 -12.18
CA GLU A 348 -9.06 -5.68 -10.91
C GLU A 348 -9.63 -7.10 -10.75
N VAL A 349 -10.89 -7.30 -11.10
CA VAL A 349 -11.52 -8.63 -11.09
C VAL A 349 -10.86 -9.54 -12.13
N GLU A 350 -10.67 -9.04 -13.35
CA GLU A 350 -10.06 -9.80 -14.45
C GLU A 350 -8.62 -10.23 -14.17
N ARG A 351 -7.81 -9.40 -13.52
CA ARG A 351 -6.44 -9.75 -13.11
C ARG A 351 -6.38 -11.00 -12.23
N ARG A 352 -7.43 -11.24 -11.45
CA ARG A 352 -7.50 -12.37 -10.52
C ARG A 352 -7.83 -13.68 -11.21
N LYS A 353 -8.49 -13.65 -12.38
CA LYS A 353 -8.96 -14.85 -13.09
C LYS A 353 -7.83 -15.66 -13.73
N VAL A 354 -6.75 -15.00 -14.16
CA VAL A 354 -5.72 -15.61 -15.02
C VAL A 354 -4.35 -15.54 -14.36
N GLY A 355 -3.97 -16.19 -13.41
CA GLY A 355 -2.66 -16.30 -12.74
C GLY A 355 -1.46 -15.44 -13.17
N LEU A 356 -1.51 -14.75 -14.34
CA LEU A 356 -0.42 -13.92 -14.88
C LEU A 356 -0.01 -12.80 -13.91
N TYR A 357 -0.97 -12.03 -13.43
CA TYR A 357 -0.69 -10.95 -12.48
C TYR A 357 -0.15 -11.49 -11.16
N ARG A 358 -0.66 -12.62 -10.68
CA ARG A 358 -0.14 -13.27 -9.47
C ARG A 358 1.30 -13.75 -9.66
N ASN A 359 1.63 -14.33 -10.81
CA ASN A 359 2.99 -14.75 -11.12
C ASN A 359 3.94 -13.54 -11.16
N TYR A 360 3.53 -12.44 -11.82
CA TYR A 360 4.22 -11.17 -11.73
C TYR A 360 4.43 -10.73 -10.28
N ALA A 361 3.36 -10.70 -9.49
CA ALA A 361 3.35 -10.23 -8.11
C ALA A 361 4.29 -11.02 -7.19
N ILE A 362 4.31 -12.34 -7.31
CA ILE A 362 5.23 -13.22 -6.57
C ILE A 362 6.68 -12.83 -6.86
N LEU A 363 7.06 -12.73 -8.13
CA LEU A 363 8.44 -12.37 -8.51
C LEU A 363 8.77 -10.91 -8.16
N ALA A 364 7.81 -10.00 -8.26
CA ALA A 364 7.99 -8.60 -7.92
C ALA A 364 8.23 -8.38 -6.42
N MET A 365 7.50 -9.11 -5.58
CA MET A 365 7.49 -8.85 -4.14
C MET A 365 8.33 -9.85 -3.33
N TYR A 366 8.87 -10.89 -3.93
CA TYR A 366 9.76 -11.82 -3.24
C TYR A 366 10.93 -11.12 -2.52
N PRO A 367 11.66 -10.16 -3.14
CA PRO A 367 12.78 -9.52 -2.43
C PRO A 367 12.35 -8.80 -1.15
N TYR A 368 11.20 -8.12 -1.16
CA TYR A 368 10.62 -7.48 0.02
C TYR A 368 10.19 -8.52 1.07
N LEU A 369 9.43 -9.53 0.66
CA LEU A 369 8.94 -10.58 1.56
C LEU A 369 10.08 -11.40 2.18
N ASN A 370 11.13 -11.70 1.41
CA ASN A 370 12.32 -12.40 1.92
C ASN A 370 13.07 -11.54 2.95
N ARG A 371 13.21 -10.24 2.70
CA ARG A 371 13.80 -9.31 3.68
C ARG A 371 12.96 -9.23 4.96
N THR A 372 11.63 -9.17 4.83
CA THR A 372 10.68 -9.21 5.95
C THR A 372 10.82 -10.50 6.76
N ALA A 373 10.85 -11.63 6.10
CA ALA A 373 11.03 -12.95 6.74
C ALA A 373 12.37 -13.04 7.51
N ASN A 374 13.45 -12.58 6.88
CA ASN A 374 14.78 -12.58 7.51
C ASN A 374 14.86 -11.65 8.73
N LYS A 375 14.21 -10.48 8.70
CA LYS A 375 14.13 -9.59 9.86
C LYS A 375 13.39 -10.25 11.02
N MET A 376 12.23 -10.86 10.76
CA MET A 376 11.46 -11.57 11.79
C MET A 376 12.24 -12.73 12.40
N GLU A 377 12.98 -13.48 11.59
CA GLU A 377 13.78 -14.60 12.07
C GLU A 377 14.97 -14.15 12.93
N ARG A 378 15.59 -13.01 12.62
CA ARG A 378 16.65 -12.43 13.48
C ARG A 378 16.10 -12.01 14.84
N VAL A 379 14.99 -11.26 14.85
CA VAL A 379 14.32 -10.86 16.10
C VAL A 379 13.93 -12.08 16.95
N ALA A 380 13.45 -13.14 16.31
CA ALA A 380 13.11 -14.39 16.98
C ALA A 380 14.33 -15.03 17.65
N LYS A 381 15.47 -15.16 16.94
CA LYS A 381 16.72 -15.72 17.44
C LYS A 381 17.31 -14.91 18.60
N ASP A 382 17.26 -13.58 18.53
CA ASP A 382 17.72 -12.72 19.63
C ASP A 382 16.87 -12.88 20.89
N ASN A 383 15.56 -13.02 20.71
CA ASN A 383 14.66 -13.28 21.83
C ASN A 383 14.91 -14.64 22.48
N GLU A 384 15.18 -15.69 21.70
CA GLU A 384 15.51 -17.03 22.22
C GLU A 384 16.86 -17.03 22.96
N ALA A 385 17.84 -16.25 22.50
CA ALA A 385 19.13 -16.14 23.16
C ALA A 385 19.12 -15.30 24.44
N GLY A 386 17.93 -14.85 24.90
CA GLY A 386 17.79 -13.99 26.08
C GLY A 386 18.45 -12.63 25.92
N ARG A 387 18.88 -12.28 24.71
CA ARG A 387 19.40 -10.97 24.39
C ARG A 387 18.24 -10.00 24.43
N GLN A 388 18.15 -9.27 25.55
CA GLN A 388 17.19 -8.17 25.62
C GLN A 388 17.50 -7.20 24.47
N PRO A 389 16.51 -6.52 23.89
CA PRO A 389 16.70 -5.42 22.93
C PRO A 389 17.32 -4.21 23.65
N ARG A 390 18.42 -4.42 24.38
CA ARG A 390 19.20 -3.38 25.04
C ARG A 390 20.20 -2.85 24.01
N LEU A 391 20.19 -1.53 23.79
CA LEU A 391 21.26 -0.72 23.17
C LEU A 391 22.09 -1.45 22.07
N GLY A 392 21.42 -1.90 21.00
CA GLY A 392 22.07 -2.60 19.89
C GLY A 392 21.32 -3.80 19.32
N GLY A 393 20.09 -4.08 19.80
CA GLY A 393 19.25 -5.17 19.28
C GLY A 393 18.74 -4.95 17.86
N GLU A 394 18.15 -6.04 17.28
CA GLU A 394 17.63 -6.07 15.93
C GLU A 394 16.43 -5.11 15.71
N GLU A 395 16.14 -4.81 14.45
CA GLU A 395 15.04 -3.96 14.00
C GLU A 395 13.69 -4.50 14.43
N VAL A 396 13.07 -3.92 15.45
CA VAL A 396 11.73 -4.33 15.94
C VAL A 396 10.60 -3.60 15.23
N PHE A 397 10.88 -2.44 14.61
CA PHE A 397 9.91 -1.67 13.86
C PHE A 397 10.44 -1.31 12.48
N THR A 398 9.67 -1.61 11.44
CA THR A 398 9.98 -1.23 10.05
C THR A 398 8.82 -0.44 9.46
N LEU A 399 9.12 0.71 8.83
CA LEU A 399 8.20 1.48 8.03
C LEU A 399 8.70 1.56 6.58
N SER A 400 7.93 1.04 5.64
CA SER A 400 8.18 1.13 4.20
C SER A 400 7.11 2.01 3.56
N SER A 401 7.47 3.26 3.21
CA SER A 401 6.54 4.18 2.55
C SER A 401 6.61 4.04 1.03
N ALA A 402 5.51 3.58 0.44
CA ALA A 402 5.44 3.04 -0.91
C ALA A 402 4.28 3.61 -1.75
N HIS A 403 3.92 2.88 -2.79
CA HIS A 403 2.90 3.23 -3.78
C HIS A 403 1.84 2.11 -3.87
N ASP A 404 0.75 2.40 -4.56
CA ASP A 404 -0.23 1.39 -4.99
C ASP A 404 0.42 0.29 -5.86
N VAL A 405 1.30 0.68 -6.80
CA VAL A 405 2.07 -0.25 -7.65
C VAL A 405 3.06 -1.13 -6.87
N THR A 406 3.28 -0.86 -5.58
CA THR A 406 4.02 -1.72 -4.65
C THR A 406 3.08 -2.60 -3.85
N MET A 407 2.02 -1.99 -3.32
CA MET A 407 1.12 -2.65 -2.37
C MET A 407 0.16 -3.63 -3.06
N ALA A 408 -0.36 -3.30 -4.25
CA ALA A 408 -1.24 -4.20 -4.98
C ALA A 408 -0.58 -5.55 -5.32
N PRO A 409 0.65 -5.59 -5.89
CA PRO A 409 1.35 -6.87 -6.05
C PRO A 409 1.71 -7.53 -4.71
N LEU A 410 1.96 -6.79 -3.62
CA LEU A 410 2.17 -7.40 -2.31
C LEU A 410 0.94 -8.20 -1.85
N LEU A 411 -0.25 -7.60 -1.94
CA LEU A 411 -1.50 -8.28 -1.60
C LEU A 411 -1.71 -9.54 -2.47
N SER A 412 -1.47 -9.45 -3.77
CA SER A 412 -1.57 -10.60 -4.68
C SER A 412 -0.54 -11.69 -4.38
N ALA A 413 0.71 -11.33 -4.07
CA ALA A 413 1.75 -12.28 -3.69
C ALA A 413 1.42 -13.01 -2.39
N LEU A 414 0.76 -12.35 -1.43
CA LEU A 414 0.25 -12.97 -0.20
C LEU A 414 -0.96 -13.89 -0.45
N GLY A 415 -1.58 -13.84 -1.64
CA GLY A 415 -2.79 -14.59 -1.99
C GLY A 415 -4.08 -13.93 -1.51
N LEU A 416 -4.05 -12.64 -1.21
CA LEU A 416 -5.19 -11.82 -0.84
C LEU A 416 -5.91 -11.30 -2.10
N GLU A 417 -6.40 -12.21 -2.91
CA GLU A 417 -6.98 -11.90 -4.23
C GLU A 417 -8.28 -11.09 -4.13
N GLU A 418 -8.99 -11.21 -3.01
CA GLU A 418 -10.24 -10.47 -2.75
C GLU A 418 -10.00 -9.10 -2.10
N ALA A 419 -8.75 -8.76 -1.77
CA ALA A 419 -8.43 -7.46 -1.19
C ALA A 419 -8.72 -6.35 -2.20
N ARG A 420 -9.43 -5.32 -1.75
CA ARG A 420 -9.67 -4.13 -2.59
C ARG A 420 -8.38 -3.44 -2.94
N PHE A 421 -8.38 -2.76 -4.09
CA PHE A 421 -7.23 -1.96 -4.52
C PHE A 421 -6.77 -0.99 -3.40
N PRO A 422 -5.46 -0.85 -3.18
CA PRO A 422 -4.96 -0.01 -2.11
C PRO A 422 -5.44 1.45 -2.25
N ARG A 423 -6.32 1.89 -1.34
CA ARG A 423 -6.77 3.28 -1.23
C ARG A 423 -5.64 4.20 -0.79
N PHE A 424 -5.81 5.53 -0.87
CA PHE A 424 -4.85 6.46 -0.30
C PHE A 424 -4.58 6.14 1.17
N ALA A 425 -3.33 6.25 1.59
CA ALA A 425 -2.86 5.92 2.93
C ALA A 425 -3.23 4.50 3.41
N ALA A 426 -3.45 3.55 2.48
CA ALA A 426 -3.61 2.14 2.84
C ALA A 426 -2.35 1.62 3.55
N ARG A 427 -2.53 0.62 4.44
CA ARG A 427 -1.43 -0.01 5.18
C ARG A 427 -1.55 -1.52 5.22
N VAL A 428 -0.42 -2.20 5.08
CA VAL A 428 -0.25 -3.63 5.37
C VAL A 428 0.68 -3.75 6.56
N VAL A 429 0.28 -4.51 7.56
CA VAL A 429 1.04 -4.70 8.80
C VAL A 429 1.32 -6.18 9.01
N PHE A 430 2.57 -6.50 9.33
CA PHE A 430 3.00 -7.83 9.75
C PHE A 430 3.43 -7.74 11.21
N GLU A 431 2.82 -8.52 12.09
CA GLU A 431 3.12 -8.60 13.51
C GLU A 431 3.74 -9.96 13.83
N LEU A 432 4.89 -9.94 14.51
CA LEU A 432 5.53 -11.15 15.03
C LEU A 432 5.19 -11.30 16.52
N TRP A 433 4.56 -12.41 16.85
CA TRP A 433 4.12 -12.73 18.20
C TRP A 433 4.81 -13.98 18.75
N LYS A 434 5.02 -14.03 20.07
CA LYS A 434 5.50 -15.20 20.79
C LYS A 434 4.43 -15.64 21.79
N SER A 435 4.05 -16.93 21.78
CA SER A 435 3.13 -17.48 22.79
C SER A 435 3.81 -17.59 24.16
N PRO A 436 3.04 -17.66 25.25
CA PRO A 436 3.60 -18.02 26.55
C PRO A 436 4.26 -19.41 26.50
N PRO A 437 5.24 -19.68 27.38
CA PRO A 437 5.82 -21.01 27.52
C PRO A 437 4.71 -22.02 27.86
N ALA A 438 4.79 -23.23 27.30
CA ALA A 438 3.82 -24.28 27.63
C ALA A 438 3.89 -24.59 29.15
N THR A 439 2.83 -24.24 29.89
CA THR A 439 2.70 -24.58 31.29
C THR A 439 2.65 -26.09 31.46
N GLN A 440 3.33 -26.63 32.51
CA GLN A 440 3.44 -28.05 32.81
C GLN A 440 2.11 -28.69 33.29
N GLY A 441 0.96 -28.37 32.70
CA GLY A 441 -0.35 -28.77 33.16
C GLY A 441 -1.26 -29.45 32.13
N GLN A 442 -0.89 -29.59 30.88
CA GLN A 442 -1.72 -30.32 29.90
C GLN A 442 -1.30 -31.80 29.81
N PRO A 443 -2.26 -32.78 29.82
CA PRO A 443 -1.94 -34.21 29.84
C PRO A 443 -1.16 -34.61 28.62
N LYS A 444 0.10 -34.97 28.80
CA LYS A 444 0.98 -35.52 27.77
C LYS A 444 0.42 -36.86 27.31
N LYS A 445 0.14 -36.99 26.01
CA LYS A 445 0.12 -38.32 25.38
C LYS A 445 1.51 -38.96 25.61
N LYS A 446 1.51 -40.16 26.23
CA LYS A 446 2.69 -40.90 26.68
C LYS A 446 3.72 -41.02 25.55
N ALA A 447 4.87 -40.38 25.70
CA ALA A 447 6.09 -40.71 24.97
C ALA A 447 7.15 -41.12 25.99
N GLY A 448 7.96 -42.12 25.62
CA GLY A 448 8.80 -42.92 26.49
C GLY A 448 9.83 -42.21 27.36
N LYS A 449 10.36 -43.00 28.31
CA LYS A 449 11.31 -42.65 29.36
C LYS A 449 12.61 -42.02 28.88
N GLY A 450 13.05 -40.97 29.57
CA GLY A 450 14.48 -40.60 29.67
C GLY A 450 14.87 -39.33 28.89
N GLY A 451 14.72 -38.17 29.51
CA GLY A 451 15.30 -36.91 29.07
C GLY A 451 14.76 -35.75 29.92
N LYS A 452 15.60 -34.99 30.62
CA LYS A 452 15.24 -33.73 31.25
C LYS A 452 14.69 -32.78 30.17
N SER A 453 13.37 -32.68 30.03
CA SER A 453 12.76 -31.75 29.07
C SER A 453 12.98 -30.33 29.60
N LYS A 454 13.87 -29.55 28.96
CA LYS A 454 13.83 -28.09 29.06
C LYS A 454 12.40 -27.64 28.74
N ALA A 455 11.85 -26.71 29.54
CA ALA A 455 10.58 -26.09 29.21
C ALA A 455 10.65 -25.62 27.76
N LYS A 456 9.71 -26.05 26.91
CA LYS A 456 9.67 -25.59 25.53
C LYS A 456 9.42 -24.09 25.56
N ASP A 457 10.34 -23.34 25.01
CA ASP A 457 10.16 -21.90 24.79
C ASP A 457 8.90 -21.64 23.96
N GLY A 458 8.25 -20.49 24.12
CA GLY A 458 6.99 -20.19 23.43
C GLY A 458 7.15 -20.25 21.91
N GLU A 459 6.10 -20.70 21.22
CA GLU A 459 6.09 -20.78 19.76
C GLU A 459 5.91 -19.38 19.12
N LEU A 460 6.42 -19.21 17.90
CA LEU A 460 6.39 -17.96 17.13
C LEU A 460 5.26 -17.95 16.12
N PHE A 461 4.55 -16.84 16.07
CA PHE A 461 3.37 -16.65 15.24
C PHE A 461 3.45 -15.35 14.45
N LEU A 462 2.82 -15.36 13.28
CA LEU A 462 2.64 -14.21 12.42
C LEU A 462 1.17 -13.81 12.39
N ARG A 463 0.93 -12.51 12.35
CA ARG A 463 -0.34 -11.92 11.97
C ARG A 463 -0.15 -10.93 10.84
N VAL A 464 -1.07 -10.92 9.88
CA VAL A 464 -1.07 -10.01 8.74
C VAL A 464 -2.37 -9.22 8.76
N LEU A 465 -2.25 -7.89 8.73
CA LEU A 465 -3.42 -7.00 8.71
C LEU A 465 -3.37 -6.11 7.47
N TYR A 466 -4.56 -5.82 6.91
CA TYR A 466 -4.74 -4.88 5.81
C TYR A 466 -5.78 -3.83 6.19
N ASN A 467 -5.37 -2.56 6.24
CA ASN A 467 -6.21 -1.44 6.69
C ASN A 467 -6.93 -1.70 8.03
N GLY A 468 -6.26 -2.31 8.99
CA GLY A 468 -6.81 -2.63 10.30
C GLY A 468 -7.57 -3.95 10.39
N GLU A 469 -7.84 -4.64 9.30
CA GLU A 469 -8.51 -5.94 9.29
C GLU A 469 -7.50 -7.08 9.32
N ASP A 470 -7.76 -8.10 10.13
CA ASP A 470 -6.94 -9.31 10.20
C ASP A 470 -7.21 -10.21 8.98
N VAL A 471 -6.23 -10.29 8.10
CA VAL A 471 -6.27 -11.07 6.85
C VAL A 471 -5.40 -12.33 6.90
N THR A 472 -4.90 -12.68 8.07
CA THR A 472 -3.91 -13.75 8.28
C THR A 472 -4.34 -15.07 7.64
N PHE A 473 -5.56 -15.53 7.94
CA PHE A 473 -6.07 -16.81 7.45
C PHE A 473 -6.61 -16.77 6.00
N HIS A 474 -6.60 -15.60 5.37
CA HIS A 474 -6.86 -15.46 3.94
C HIS A 474 -5.58 -15.60 3.10
N THR A 475 -4.40 -15.51 3.73
CA THR A 475 -3.10 -15.66 3.05
C THR A 475 -2.88 -17.09 2.58
N THR A 476 -2.15 -17.25 1.47
CA THR A 476 -1.84 -18.57 0.88
C THR A 476 -1.18 -19.53 1.89
N PHE A 477 -0.35 -19.01 2.79
CA PHE A 477 0.43 -19.83 3.74
C PHE A 477 -0.31 -20.16 5.04
N CYS A 478 -1.48 -19.58 5.28
CA CYS A 478 -2.28 -19.86 6.47
C CYS A 478 -3.73 -20.26 6.23
N ARG A 479 -4.22 -20.21 5.00
CA ARG A 479 -5.60 -20.53 4.62
C ARG A 479 -6.08 -21.92 5.09
N SER A 480 -5.19 -22.91 5.15
CA SER A 480 -5.51 -24.27 5.60
C SER A 480 -5.36 -24.47 7.12
N HIS A 481 -4.73 -23.56 7.83
CA HIS A 481 -4.34 -23.75 9.21
C HIS A 481 -5.51 -23.53 10.19
N ASP A 482 -6.37 -22.54 9.93
CA ASP A 482 -7.55 -22.20 10.78
C ASP A 482 -8.53 -23.36 10.93
N ARG A 483 -8.68 -24.20 9.90
CA ARG A 483 -9.68 -25.27 9.88
C ARG A 483 -9.37 -26.45 10.79
N HIS A 484 -8.10 -26.62 11.20
CA HIS A 484 -7.65 -27.86 11.85
C HIS A 484 -7.02 -27.69 13.24
N THR A 485 -6.60 -26.48 13.63
CA THR A 485 -5.77 -26.29 14.82
C THR A 485 -6.41 -25.47 15.92
N GLY A 486 -7.45 -24.69 15.62
CA GLY A 486 -8.06 -23.76 16.59
C GLY A 486 -7.10 -22.69 17.12
N GLN A 487 -5.91 -22.53 16.51
CA GLN A 487 -4.93 -21.54 16.94
C GLN A 487 -5.34 -20.15 16.43
N PRO A 488 -5.22 -19.11 17.26
CA PRO A 488 -5.70 -17.76 16.93
C PRO A 488 -4.77 -17.00 15.97
N LEU A 489 -3.53 -17.47 15.75
CA LEU A 489 -2.50 -16.86 14.92
C LEU A 489 -1.81 -17.90 14.03
N CYS A 490 -1.21 -17.44 12.93
CA CYS A 490 -0.49 -18.30 11.99
C CYS A 490 0.93 -18.60 12.46
N PRO A 491 1.38 -19.87 12.54
CA PRO A 491 2.77 -20.17 12.85
C PRO A 491 3.75 -19.50 11.89
N LEU A 492 4.76 -18.82 12.43
CA LEU A 492 5.79 -18.14 11.61
C LEU A 492 6.44 -19.07 10.59
N LYS A 493 6.65 -20.34 10.93
CA LYS A 493 7.22 -21.36 10.03
C LYS A 493 6.48 -21.50 8.70
N ASN A 494 5.16 -21.27 8.68
CA ASN A 494 4.37 -21.34 7.46
C ASN A 494 4.74 -20.21 6.50
N PHE A 495 4.88 -18.99 7.00
CA PHE A 495 5.33 -17.84 6.22
C PHE A 495 6.77 -18.03 5.71
N LEU A 496 7.67 -18.50 6.57
CA LEU A 496 9.06 -18.78 6.18
C LEU A 496 9.14 -19.87 5.09
N SER A 497 8.37 -20.94 5.22
CA SER A 497 8.27 -21.99 4.19
C SER A 497 7.74 -21.44 2.87
N TYR A 498 6.68 -20.63 2.95
CA TYR A 498 6.07 -20.01 1.78
C TYR A 498 7.10 -19.16 1.02
N VAL A 499 7.72 -18.20 1.71
CA VAL A 499 8.68 -17.28 1.08
C VAL A 499 9.90 -18.00 0.51
N ARG A 500 10.41 -19.05 1.18
CA ARG A 500 11.64 -19.72 0.77
C ARG A 500 11.47 -20.81 -0.27
N ARG A 501 10.27 -21.37 -0.42
CA ARG A 501 10.03 -22.54 -1.29
C ARG A 501 8.72 -22.48 -2.05
N ASP A 502 7.60 -22.27 -1.33
CA ASP A 502 6.30 -22.58 -1.90
C ASP A 502 5.86 -21.56 -2.95
N MET A 503 6.35 -20.31 -2.84
CA MET A 503 6.12 -19.25 -3.84
C MET A 503 6.61 -19.64 -5.24
N PHE A 504 7.66 -20.49 -5.33
CA PHE A 504 8.29 -20.82 -6.62
C PHE A 504 7.68 -22.03 -7.31
N ARG A 505 6.79 -22.77 -6.63
CA ARG A 505 6.14 -23.98 -7.19
C ARG A 505 5.35 -23.67 -8.46
N VAL A 506 4.71 -22.52 -8.54
CA VAL A 506 3.94 -22.10 -9.73
C VAL A 506 4.82 -21.91 -10.97
N PHE A 507 6.14 -21.77 -10.79
CA PHE A 507 7.13 -21.64 -11.87
C PHE A 507 7.88 -22.95 -12.14
N ASN A 508 7.53 -24.06 -11.45
CA ASN A 508 8.33 -25.27 -11.41
C ASN A 508 9.81 -25.00 -11.07
N ALA A 509 10.06 -24.07 -10.15
CA ALA A 509 11.39 -23.62 -9.74
C ALA A 509 11.62 -23.87 -8.24
N THR A 510 12.88 -23.97 -7.84
CA THR A 510 13.30 -24.19 -6.45
C THR A 510 13.77 -22.90 -5.78
N SER A 511 14.06 -21.87 -6.56
CA SER A 511 14.59 -20.59 -6.08
C SER A 511 14.10 -19.41 -6.90
N TYR A 512 14.24 -18.22 -6.33
CA TYR A 512 13.95 -16.95 -7.00
C TYR A 512 14.77 -16.75 -8.27
N GLN A 513 16.06 -17.07 -8.19
CA GLN A 513 16.98 -16.94 -9.32
C GLN A 513 16.54 -17.84 -10.49
N GLU A 514 16.22 -19.10 -10.20
CA GLU A 514 15.69 -20.01 -11.20
C GLU A 514 14.39 -19.50 -11.81
N ALA A 515 13.43 -19.06 -10.98
CA ALA A 515 12.13 -18.56 -11.44
C ALA A 515 12.26 -17.30 -12.30
N CYS A 516 13.22 -16.41 -12.02
CA CYS A 516 13.45 -15.17 -12.77
C CYS A 516 14.09 -15.40 -14.14
N PHE A 517 15.03 -16.33 -14.26
CA PHE A 517 15.88 -16.50 -15.45
C PHE A 517 15.56 -17.75 -16.26
N ARG A 518 14.62 -18.57 -15.80
CA ARG A 518 14.18 -19.74 -16.57
C ARG A 518 13.59 -19.30 -17.91
N ARG A 519 14.08 -19.90 -18.99
CA ARG A 519 13.50 -19.69 -20.32
C ARG A 519 12.11 -20.32 -20.34
N PRO A 520 11.11 -19.69 -20.95
CA PRO A 520 9.84 -20.38 -21.21
C PRO A 520 10.13 -21.65 -22.03
N VAL A 521 9.53 -22.75 -21.61
CA VAL A 521 9.56 -24.02 -22.34
C VAL A 521 8.64 -23.88 -23.56
#